data_d4261c90689666052e134a4929e9b8ca
#
_entry.id   d4261c90689666052e134a4929e9b8ca
#
_cell.length_a   1.000
_cell.length_b   1.000
_cell.length_c   1.000
_cell.angle_alpha   90.00
_cell.angle_beta   90.00
_cell.angle_gamma   90.00
#
_symmetry.space_group_name_H-M   'P 1'
#
loop_
_entity.id
_entity.type
_entity.pdbx_description
1 polymer ?
#
loop_
_entity_poly.entity_id
_entity_poly.type
_entity_poly.pdbx_seq_one_letter_code
_entity_poly.pdbx_strand_id
1 'polypeptide(L)'
;GIVGARTGAGPQIMAADEAVKATNTEIVTIELPRDTKGGAGHGSLIIFGAEDVSDARRAVEVTLKELYRTFGDVYANDAGHLEFQYSARASIALEKAFGAPVGKAFGLIVGAPAAIGVICADTAVKAAEVDILAYSSPASGTSFSNEAILAISGDSGAVRQAIISAREVGKQLLWAMGAEPLSATTPYI
;
A
#
# COMPACT_ATOMS: atom_id res chain seq x y z
N GLY A 1 21.20 5.49 0.22
CA GLY A 1 20.63 4.17 0.38
C GLY A 1 19.66 3.87 -0.75
N ILE A 2 19.68 2.64 -1.26
CA ILE A 2 18.81 2.23 -2.38
C ILE A 2 18.05 0.98 -1.99
N VAL A 3 16.73 1.00 -2.18
CA VAL A 3 15.84 -0.17 -2.02
C VAL A 3 15.02 -0.32 -3.28
N GLY A 4 14.96 -1.52 -3.80
CA GLY A 4 14.13 -1.88 -4.94
C GLY A 4 13.31 -3.13 -4.67
N ALA A 5 12.15 -3.22 -5.29
CA ALA A 5 11.31 -4.40 -5.24
C ALA A 5 10.80 -4.73 -6.64
N ARG A 6 10.50 -6.00 -6.85
CA ARG A 6 10.01 -6.51 -8.14
C ARG A 6 8.48 -6.53 -8.22
N THR A 7 7.81 -6.57 -7.08
CA THR A 7 6.36 -6.72 -7.01
C THR A 7 5.78 -5.76 -5.99
N GLY A 8 4.64 -5.16 -6.32
CA GLY A 8 3.92 -4.24 -5.46
C GLY A 8 4.75 -3.02 -5.03
N ALA A 9 4.14 -1.91 -4.81
CA ALA A 9 4.86 -0.72 -4.37
C ALA A 9 4.42 -0.26 -2.97
N GLY A 10 3.17 -0.48 -2.62
CA GLY A 10 2.59 -0.07 -1.35
C GLY A 10 3.41 -0.50 -0.13
N PRO A 11 3.71 -1.79 0.04
CA PRO A 11 4.50 -2.28 1.17
C PRO A 11 5.86 -1.63 1.31
N GLN A 12 6.57 -1.44 0.19
CA GLN A 12 7.91 -0.84 0.18
C GLN A 12 7.88 0.65 0.53
N ILE A 13 6.90 1.38 0.01
CA ILE A 13 6.72 2.80 0.31
C ILE A 13 6.36 2.98 1.79
N MET A 14 5.48 2.14 2.33
CA MET A 14 5.15 2.16 3.75
C MET A 14 6.33 1.80 4.65
N ALA A 15 7.16 0.83 4.25
CA ALA A 15 8.37 0.49 4.97
C ALA A 15 9.41 1.63 4.92
N ALA A 16 9.53 2.30 3.77
CA ALA A 16 10.37 3.50 3.65
C ALA A 16 9.86 4.67 4.50
N ASP A 17 8.54 4.80 4.64
CA ASP A 17 7.93 5.80 5.51
C ASP A 17 8.29 5.58 6.99
N GLU A 18 8.34 4.32 7.44
CA GLU A 18 8.84 3.99 8.78
C GLU A 18 10.35 4.25 8.91
N ALA A 19 11.12 4.02 7.82
CA ALA A 19 12.55 4.28 7.83
C ALA A 19 12.90 5.76 8.01
N VAL A 20 12.21 6.66 7.29
CA VAL A 20 12.46 8.12 7.46
C VAL A 20 11.97 8.64 8.80
N LYS A 21 11.02 8.00 9.46
CA LYS A 21 10.63 8.30 10.84
C LYS A 21 11.68 7.88 11.87
N ALA A 22 12.47 6.86 11.56
CA ALA A 22 13.43 6.24 12.47
C ALA A 22 14.88 6.68 12.25
N THR A 23 15.14 7.50 11.24
CA THR A 23 16.50 7.93 10.83
C THR A 23 16.52 9.40 10.42
N ASN A 24 17.71 9.97 10.33
CA ASN A 24 17.89 11.32 9.80
C ASN A 24 18.13 11.27 8.28
N THR A 25 17.16 10.77 7.55
CA THR A 25 17.23 10.62 6.09
C THR A 25 16.07 11.33 5.40
N GLU A 26 16.28 11.65 4.14
CA GLU A 26 15.25 12.15 3.23
C GLU A 26 14.96 11.12 2.13
N ILE A 27 13.81 11.25 1.50
CA ILE A 27 13.50 10.52 0.27
C ILE A 27 13.95 11.36 -0.93
N VAL A 28 15.01 10.92 -1.60
CA VAL A 28 15.48 11.55 -2.82
C VAL A 28 14.49 11.30 -3.96
N THR A 29 14.12 10.03 -4.18
CA THR A 29 13.11 9.67 -5.18
C THR A 29 12.35 8.41 -4.80
N ILE A 30 11.10 8.33 -5.29
CA ILE A 30 10.31 7.12 -5.37
C ILE A 30 9.88 6.99 -6.83
N GLU A 31 10.32 5.91 -7.47
CA GLU A 31 9.93 5.59 -8.83
C GLU A 31 9.12 4.30 -8.84
N LEU A 32 8.02 4.32 -9.58
CA LEU A 32 7.12 3.19 -9.77
C LEU A 32 7.25 2.70 -11.21
N PRO A 33 8.20 1.79 -11.49
CA PRO A 33 8.37 1.26 -12.82
C PRO A 33 7.09 0.60 -13.30
N ARG A 34 6.73 0.89 -14.54
CA ARG A 34 5.60 0.27 -15.23
C ARG A 34 6.09 -0.88 -16.08
N ASP A 35 5.22 -1.83 -16.34
CA ASP A 35 5.46 -2.84 -17.35
C ASP A 35 5.67 -2.14 -18.71
N THR A 36 6.87 -2.31 -19.26
CA THR A 36 7.24 -1.81 -20.56
C THR A 36 7.53 -2.94 -21.52
N LYS A 37 7.61 -2.64 -22.80
CA LYS A 37 8.14 -3.59 -23.78
C LYS A 37 9.57 -3.98 -23.39
N GLY A 38 9.75 -5.13 -22.81
CA GLY A 38 11.02 -5.60 -22.28
C GLY A 38 10.90 -6.23 -20.89
N GLY A 39 9.70 -6.23 -20.31
CA GLY A 39 9.40 -7.05 -19.12
C GLY A 39 10.07 -6.55 -17.84
N ALA A 40 10.23 -5.23 -17.69
CA ALA A 40 10.79 -4.65 -16.47
C ALA A 40 9.95 -4.98 -15.20
N GLY A 41 8.67 -5.28 -15.40
CA GLY A 41 7.78 -5.68 -14.32
C GLY A 41 7.33 -4.52 -13.43
N HIS A 42 6.40 -4.82 -12.56
CA HIS A 42 5.99 -3.93 -11.49
C HIS A 42 7.08 -3.84 -10.41
N GLY A 43 7.02 -2.84 -9.56
CA GLY A 43 7.93 -2.73 -8.43
C GLY A 43 8.12 -1.30 -7.98
N SER A 44 9.21 -1.07 -7.29
CA SER A 44 9.60 0.27 -6.83
C SER A 44 11.11 0.43 -6.83
N LEU A 45 11.56 1.66 -7.03
CA LEU A 45 12.90 2.12 -6.70
C LEU A 45 12.77 3.27 -5.71
N ILE A 46 13.36 3.12 -4.54
CA ILE A 46 13.36 4.12 -3.48
C ILE A 46 14.81 4.48 -3.17
N ILE A 47 15.14 5.76 -3.21
CA ILE A 47 16.48 6.26 -2.89
C ILE A 47 16.39 7.19 -1.68
N PHE A 48 17.14 6.85 -0.64
CA PHE A 48 17.33 7.65 0.55
C PHE A 48 18.61 8.50 0.44
N GLY A 49 18.53 9.75 0.83
CA GLY A 49 19.67 10.66 1.05
C GLY A 49 19.91 10.88 2.55
N ALA A 50 21.15 11.06 2.92
CA ALA A 50 21.56 11.43 4.27
C ALA A 50 22.93 12.12 4.22
N GLU A 51 23.24 12.96 5.22
CA GLU A 51 24.58 13.52 5.37
C GLU A 51 25.58 12.44 5.81
N ASP A 52 25.14 11.49 6.65
CA ASP A 52 25.95 10.38 7.15
C ASP A 52 25.61 9.05 6.50
N VAL A 53 26.64 8.29 6.15
CA VAL A 53 26.49 6.93 5.58
C VAL A 53 25.75 5.99 6.55
N SER A 54 25.95 6.18 7.86
CA SER A 54 25.26 5.39 8.90
C SER A 54 23.75 5.56 8.85
N ASP A 55 23.24 6.77 8.63
CA ASP A 55 21.82 7.04 8.52
C ASP A 55 21.22 6.42 7.24
N ALA A 56 21.90 6.58 6.10
CA ALA A 56 21.47 5.98 4.86
C ALA A 56 21.44 4.43 4.95
N ARG A 57 22.45 3.82 5.57
CA ARG A 57 22.49 2.39 5.85
C ARG A 57 21.33 1.97 6.76
N ARG A 58 21.13 2.70 7.85
CA ARG A 58 20.06 2.43 8.81
C ARG A 58 18.69 2.52 8.18
N ALA A 59 18.46 3.47 7.27
CA ALA A 59 17.19 3.58 6.54
C ALA A 59 16.90 2.32 5.72
N VAL A 60 17.90 1.78 5.01
CA VAL A 60 17.76 0.52 4.28
C VAL A 60 17.44 -0.64 5.23
N GLU A 61 18.17 -0.77 6.34
CA GLU A 61 17.94 -1.83 7.34
C GLU A 61 16.53 -1.77 7.93
N VAL A 62 16.05 -0.56 8.30
CA VAL A 62 14.70 -0.38 8.81
C VAL A 62 13.66 -0.72 7.75
N THR A 63 13.83 -0.26 6.51
CA THR A 63 12.92 -0.58 5.41
C THR A 63 12.79 -2.09 5.24
N LEU A 64 13.89 -2.82 5.17
CA LEU A 64 13.87 -4.27 4.99
C LEU A 64 13.21 -5.00 6.18
N LYS A 65 13.43 -4.52 7.40
CA LYS A 65 12.81 -5.09 8.61
C LYS A 65 11.30 -4.86 8.63
N GLU A 66 10.85 -3.64 8.29
CA GLU A 66 9.44 -3.27 8.35
C GLU A 66 8.60 -3.92 7.23
N LEU A 67 9.22 -4.40 6.15
CA LEU A 67 8.50 -5.07 5.07
C LEU A 67 7.59 -6.19 5.55
N TYR A 68 7.98 -6.96 6.56
CA TYR A 68 7.13 -8.03 7.12
C TYR A 68 5.77 -7.53 7.60
N ARG A 69 5.75 -6.36 8.22
CA ARG A 69 4.52 -5.73 8.72
C ARG A 69 3.79 -4.98 7.61
N THR A 70 4.52 -4.24 6.80
CA THR A 70 3.93 -3.33 5.80
C THR A 70 3.35 -4.05 4.58
N PHE A 71 3.61 -5.36 4.41
CA PHE A 71 2.80 -6.16 3.47
C PHE A 71 1.31 -6.07 3.79
N GLY A 72 0.95 -5.83 5.05
CA GLY A 72 -0.43 -5.62 5.45
C GLY A 72 -1.23 -6.91 5.56
N ASP A 73 -2.54 -6.76 5.49
CA ASP A 73 -3.48 -7.87 5.49
C ASP A 73 -3.73 -8.30 4.04
N VAL A 74 -3.17 -9.43 3.64
CA VAL A 74 -3.28 -9.98 2.28
C VAL A 74 -4.07 -11.29 2.31
N TYR A 75 -5.10 -11.36 1.48
CA TYR A 75 -5.96 -12.54 1.34
C TYR A 75 -6.05 -12.94 -0.13
N ALA A 76 -6.01 -14.24 -0.41
CA ALA A 76 -6.07 -14.74 -1.79
C ALA A 76 -6.79 -16.07 -1.89
N ASN A 77 -7.36 -16.33 -3.07
CA ASN A 77 -7.81 -17.62 -3.56
C ASN A 77 -7.62 -17.67 -5.10
N ASP A 78 -8.07 -18.73 -5.76
CA ASP A 78 -7.91 -18.87 -7.21
C ASP A 78 -8.66 -17.80 -8.02
N ALA A 79 -9.64 -17.12 -7.44
CA ALA A 79 -10.41 -16.07 -8.12
C ALA A 79 -9.73 -14.70 -8.06
N GLY A 80 -8.84 -14.46 -7.09
CA GLY A 80 -8.18 -13.16 -6.95
C GLY A 80 -7.51 -12.93 -5.62
N HIS A 81 -7.22 -11.65 -5.33
CA HIS A 81 -6.57 -11.24 -4.09
C HIS A 81 -7.08 -9.90 -3.56
N LEU A 82 -6.82 -9.69 -2.30
CA LEU A 82 -7.08 -8.44 -1.57
C LEU A 82 -5.83 -8.05 -0.80
N GLU A 83 -5.50 -6.77 -0.80
CA GLU A 83 -4.39 -6.23 -0.02
C GLU A 83 -4.85 -4.97 0.71
N PHE A 84 -4.55 -4.92 2.00
CA PHE A 84 -4.88 -3.79 2.87
C PHE A 84 -3.66 -3.36 3.65
N GLN A 85 -3.28 -2.10 3.53
CA GLN A 85 -2.21 -1.51 4.34
C GLN A 85 -2.77 -0.35 5.14
N TYR A 86 -2.20 -0.16 6.33
CA TYR A 86 -2.56 0.91 7.25
C TYR A 86 -1.34 1.48 7.94
N SER A 87 -1.26 2.80 7.98
CA SER A 87 -0.33 3.55 8.83
C SER A 87 -1.12 4.56 9.66
N ALA A 88 -0.93 4.54 10.97
CA ALA A 88 -1.57 5.51 11.85
C ALA A 88 -1.06 6.94 11.66
N ARG A 89 0.11 7.09 11.04
CA ARG A 89 0.75 8.38 10.82
C ARG A 89 1.64 8.34 9.58
N ALA A 90 1.19 8.96 8.51
CA ALA A 90 1.98 9.15 7.31
C ALA A 90 3.16 10.11 7.54
N SER A 91 4.23 9.90 6.82
CA SER A 91 5.41 10.74 6.77
C SER A 91 5.76 11.08 5.31
N ILE A 92 7.00 11.50 5.08
CA ILE A 92 7.45 12.06 3.80
C ILE A 92 7.35 11.07 2.63
N ALA A 93 7.56 9.76 2.88
CA ALA A 93 7.48 8.78 1.80
C ALA A 93 6.04 8.59 1.29
N LEU A 94 5.08 8.51 2.20
CA LEU A 94 3.66 8.41 1.85
C LEU A 94 3.12 9.72 1.26
N GLU A 95 3.59 10.88 1.74
CA GLU A 95 3.30 12.18 1.15
C GLU A 95 3.80 12.23 -0.30
N LYS A 96 5.06 11.86 -0.54
CA LYS A 96 5.69 11.91 -1.87
C LYS A 96 5.06 10.94 -2.87
N ALA A 97 4.67 9.75 -2.41
CA ALA A 97 4.10 8.71 -3.27
C ALA A 97 2.60 8.88 -3.55
N PHE A 98 1.83 9.28 -2.55
CA PHE A 98 0.36 9.26 -2.59
C PHE A 98 -0.28 10.61 -2.26
N GLY A 99 0.49 11.63 -1.92
CA GLY A 99 -0.03 12.92 -1.44
C GLY A 99 -0.66 12.83 -0.04
N ALA A 100 -0.29 11.82 0.75
CA ALA A 100 -0.83 11.65 2.10
C ALA A 100 -0.35 12.80 3.01
N PRO A 101 -1.25 13.54 3.68
CA PRO A 101 -0.84 14.62 4.57
C PRO A 101 0.01 14.07 5.72
N VAL A 102 1.20 14.66 5.90
CA VAL A 102 2.12 14.27 6.99
C VAL A 102 1.41 14.39 8.34
N GLY A 103 1.51 13.34 9.14
CA GLY A 103 0.89 13.27 10.47
C GLY A 103 -0.54 12.72 10.51
N LYS A 104 -1.21 12.59 9.38
CA LYS A 104 -2.53 11.93 9.26
C LYS A 104 -2.36 10.42 9.05
N ALA A 105 -3.42 9.66 9.32
CA ALA A 105 -3.41 8.24 8.97
C ALA A 105 -3.51 8.04 7.46
N PHE A 106 -2.98 6.92 7.01
CA PHE A 106 -3.00 6.48 5.61
C PHE A 106 -3.52 5.06 5.51
N GLY A 107 -4.31 4.79 4.47
CA GLY A 107 -4.81 3.46 4.13
C GLY A 107 -4.67 3.18 2.63
N LEU A 108 -4.32 1.95 2.30
CA LEU A 108 -4.31 1.45 0.92
C LEU A 108 -5.18 0.20 0.84
N ILE A 109 -6.04 0.17 -0.15
CA ILE A 109 -7.00 -0.91 -0.42
C ILE A 109 -6.79 -1.33 -1.86
N VAL A 110 -6.46 -2.61 -2.06
CA VAL A 110 -6.31 -3.22 -3.38
C VAL A 110 -7.23 -4.42 -3.48
N GLY A 111 -7.95 -4.54 -4.58
CA GLY A 111 -8.80 -5.70 -4.84
C GLY A 111 -8.74 -6.13 -6.30
N ALA A 112 -8.50 -7.42 -6.50
CA ALA A 112 -8.56 -8.12 -7.78
C ALA A 112 -9.48 -9.35 -7.67
N PRO A 113 -10.40 -9.59 -8.64
CA PRO A 113 -10.67 -8.77 -9.84
C PRO A 113 -11.09 -7.34 -9.52
N ALA A 114 -10.87 -6.42 -10.44
CA ALA A 114 -11.12 -4.99 -10.23
C ALA A 114 -12.55 -4.67 -9.75
N ALA A 115 -13.55 -5.46 -10.15
CA ALA A 115 -14.93 -5.30 -9.68
C ALA A 115 -15.04 -5.46 -8.15
N ILE A 116 -14.29 -6.39 -7.55
CA ILE A 116 -14.21 -6.53 -6.08
C ILE A 116 -13.53 -5.32 -5.47
N GLY A 117 -12.42 -4.87 -6.06
CA GLY A 117 -11.71 -3.68 -5.60
C GLY A 117 -12.57 -2.41 -5.62
N VAL A 118 -13.42 -2.25 -6.63
CA VAL A 118 -14.40 -1.15 -6.69
C VAL A 118 -15.40 -1.21 -5.52
N ILE A 119 -15.92 -2.41 -5.22
CA ILE A 119 -16.86 -2.58 -4.10
C ILE A 119 -16.16 -2.36 -2.77
N CYS A 120 -14.92 -2.82 -2.61
CA CYS A 120 -14.12 -2.52 -1.43
C CYS A 120 -13.92 -1.01 -1.25
N ALA A 121 -13.58 -0.30 -2.33
CA ALA A 121 -13.39 1.14 -2.32
C ALA A 121 -14.68 1.90 -1.95
N ASP A 122 -15.81 1.56 -2.56
CA ASP A 122 -17.12 2.14 -2.27
C ASP A 122 -17.54 1.88 -0.80
N THR A 123 -17.32 0.65 -0.33
CA THR A 123 -17.61 0.30 1.07
C THR A 123 -16.75 1.09 2.05
N ALA A 124 -15.46 1.25 1.76
CA ALA A 124 -14.54 2.00 2.61
C ALA A 124 -15.00 3.45 2.83
N VAL A 125 -15.30 4.16 1.74
CA VAL A 125 -15.69 5.58 1.80
C VAL A 125 -17.10 5.81 2.36
N LYS A 126 -17.94 4.78 2.39
CA LYS A 126 -19.25 4.81 3.02
C LYS A 126 -19.22 4.45 4.51
N ALA A 127 -18.21 3.69 4.93
CA ALA A 127 -18.09 3.19 6.30
C ALA A 127 -17.51 4.22 7.28
N ALA A 128 -16.75 5.20 6.82
CA ALA A 128 -16.12 6.21 7.65
C ALA A 128 -15.81 7.48 6.85
N GLU A 129 -15.67 8.60 7.56
CA GLU A 129 -15.27 9.87 6.97
C GLU A 129 -13.77 9.87 6.69
N VAL A 130 -13.41 9.68 5.42
CA VAL A 130 -12.03 9.63 4.94
C VAL A 130 -11.87 10.44 3.66
N ASP A 131 -10.68 10.99 3.47
CA ASP A 131 -10.28 11.69 2.26
C ASP A 131 -9.73 10.69 1.24
N ILE A 132 -10.18 10.79 -0.02
CA ILE A 132 -9.64 10.01 -1.13
C ILE A 132 -8.40 10.73 -1.65
N LEU A 133 -7.25 10.07 -1.59
CA LEU A 133 -5.99 10.59 -2.12
C LEU A 133 -5.78 10.20 -3.59
N ALA A 134 -6.06 8.94 -3.91
CA ALA A 134 -5.88 8.40 -5.24
C ALA A 134 -6.80 7.20 -5.49
N TYR A 135 -7.20 7.03 -6.74
CA TYR A 135 -7.88 5.84 -7.22
C TYR A 135 -7.26 5.40 -8.55
N SER A 136 -6.99 4.11 -8.69
CA SER A 136 -6.48 3.50 -9.91
C SER A 136 -7.27 2.26 -10.27
N SER A 137 -7.44 2.03 -11.56
CA SER A 137 -8.13 0.86 -12.12
C SER A 137 -7.47 0.44 -13.44
N PRO A 138 -7.88 -0.67 -14.08
CA PRO A 138 -7.31 -1.07 -15.37
C PRO A 138 -7.39 -0.01 -16.48
N ALA A 139 -8.38 0.88 -16.41
CA ALA A 139 -8.61 1.94 -17.39
C ALA A 139 -8.06 3.30 -16.95
N SER A 140 -7.63 3.46 -15.71
CA SER A 140 -7.25 4.75 -15.13
C SER A 140 -6.14 4.59 -14.09
N GLY A 141 -5.29 5.60 -13.98
CA GLY A 141 -4.18 5.60 -13.04
C GLY A 141 -3.05 4.67 -13.46
N THR A 142 -2.47 3.98 -12.47
CA THR A 142 -1.27 3.14 -12.63
C THR A 142 -1.52 1.64 -12.55
N SER A 143 -2.78 1.21 -12.44
CA SER A 143 -3.12 -0.21 -12.46
C SER A 143 -3.07 -0.75 -13.88
N PHE A 144 -2.24 -1.75 -14.11
CA PHE A 144 -2.10 -2.46 -15.39
C PHE A 144 -2.61 -3.90 -15.33
N SER A 145 -2.98 -4.35 -14.15
CA SER A 145 -3.62 -5.64 -13.89
C SER A 145 -5.12 -5.44 -13.70
N ASN A 146 -5.85 -6.55 -13.63
CA ASN A 146 -7.28 -6.51 -13.32
C ASN A 146 -7.52 -6.27 -11.82
N GLU A 147 -7.08 -5.11 -11.34
CA GLU A 147 -7.25 -4.67 -9.95
C GLU A 147 -7.74 -3.23 -9.86
N ALA A 148 -8.38 -2.87 -8.75
CA ALA A 148 -8.64 -1.49 -8.38
C ALA A 148 -7.91 -1.17 -7.07
N ILE A 149 -7.37 0.05 -6.99
CA ILE A 149 -6.55 0.52 -5.89
C ILE A 149 -7.13 1.83 -5.39
N LEU A 150 -7.37 1.92 -4.07
CA LEU A 150 -7.81 3.14 -3.40
C LEU A 150 -6.81 3.52 -2.31
N ALA A 151 -6.32 4.75 -2.35
CA ALA A 151 -5.53 5.35 -1.26
C ALA A 151 -6.39 6.38 -0.53
N ILE A 152 -6.44 6.29 0.80
CA ILE A 152 -7.23 7.15 1.67
C ILE A 152 -6.40 7.74 2.80
N SER A 153 -6.86 8.87 3.34
CA SER A 153 -6.30 9.51 4.53
C SER A 153 -7.40 10.04 5.43
N GLY A 154 -7.05 10.39 6.66
CA GLY A 154 -8.00 10.94 7.62
C GLY A 154 -7.58 10.71 9.06
N ASP A 155 -8.55 10.70 9.96
CA ASP A 155 -8.32 10.29 11.33
C ASP A 155 -8.03 8.80 11.43
N SER A 156 -7.12 8.44 12.33
CA SER A 156 -6.62 7.07 12.50
C SER A 156 -7.74 6.02 12.67
N GLY A 157 -8.73 6.33 13.51
CA GLY A 157 -9.89 5.45 13.71
C GLY A 157 -10.77 5.32 12.46
N ALA A 158 -10.99 6.43 11.74
CA ALA A 158 -11.80 6.45 10.53
C ALA A 158 -11.13 5.64 9.41
N VAL A 159 -9.85 5.88 9.15
CA VAL A 159 -9.09 5.12 8.13
C VAL A 159 -9.07 3.63 8.46
N ARG A 160 -8.80 3.27 9.73
CA ARG A 160 -8.82 1.88 10.16
C ARG A 160 -10.19 1.21 9.97
N GLN A 161 -11.27 1.91 10.33
CA GLN A 161 -12.64 1.41 10.16
C GLN A 161 -12.99 1.23 8.67
N ALA A 162 -12.60 2.16 7.81
CA ALA A 162 -12.78 2.07 6.37
C ALA A 162 -12.12 0.81 5.79
N ILE A 163 -10.86 0.55 6.20
CA ILE A 163 -10.11 -0.63 5.77
C ILE A 163 -10.78 -1.93 6.26
N ILE A 164 -11.17 -1.99 7.53
CA ILE A 164 -11.83 -3.18 8.10
C ILE A 164 -13.12 -3.48 7.33
N SER A 165 -13.94 -2.47 7.05
CA SER A 165 -15.20 -2.65 6.31
C SER A 165 -14.96 -3.14 4.88
N ALA A 166 -13.97 -2.57 4.20
CA ALA A 166 -13.56 -3.01 2.87
C ALA A 166 -13.04 -4.45 2.86
N ARG A 167 -12.23 -4.82 3.87
CA ARG A 167 -11.70 -6.17 4.02
C ARG A 167 -12.80 -7.21 4.18
N GLU A 168 -13.75 -6.96 5.06
CA GLU A 168 -14.84 -7.91 5.31
C GLU A 168 -15.71 -8.14 4.07
N VAL A 169 -16.10 -7.09 3.35
CA VAL A 169 -16.86 -7.24 2.11
C VAL A 169 -16.05 -7.92 1.01
N GLY A 170 -14.79 -7.55 0.86
CA GLY A 170 -13.89 -8.14 -0.14
C GLY A 170 -13.70 -9.64 0.06
N LYS A 171 -13.47 -10.07 1.32
CA LYS A 171 -13.36 -11.51 1.67
C LYS A 171 -14.64 -12.27 1.32
N GLN A 172 -15.81 -11.74 1.63
CA GLN A 172 -17.09 -12.36 1.28
C GLN A 172 -17.27 -12.52 -0.23
N LEU A 173 -16.88 -11.50 -0.99
CA LEU A 173 -16.98 -11.53 -2.45
C LEU A 173 -16.00 -12.54 -3.08
N LEU A 174 -14.76 -12.58 -2.63
CA LEU A 174 -13.79 -13.58 -3.10
C LEU A 174 -14.24 -15.00 -2.73
N TRP A 175 -14.79 -15.18 -1.54
CA TRP A 175 -15.31 -16.49 -1.13
C TRP A 175 -16.49 -16.94 -1.99
N ALA A 176 -17.37 -16.05 -2.37
CA ALA A 176 -18.49 -16.36 -3.26
C ALA A 176 -18.04 -16.75 -4.68
N MET A 177 -16.81 -16.38 -5.08
CA MET A 177 -16.24 -16.70 -6.38
C MET A 177 -15.32 -17.94 -6.38
N GLY A 178 -15.02 -18.52 -5.21
CA GLY A 178 -14.11 -19.66 -5.09
C GLY A 178 -14.06 -20.22 -3.66
N ALA A 179 -12.90 -20.70 -3.25
CA ALA A 179 -12.69 -21.15 -1.87
C ALA A 179 -12.58 -19.96 -0.92
N GLU A 180 -12.66 -20.21 0.39
CA GLU A 180 -12.38 -19.19 1.41
C GLU A 180 -11.00 -18.57 1.16
N PRO A 181 -10.91 -17.22 1.04
CA PRO A 181 -9.63 -16.59 0.80
C PRO A 181 -8.74 -16.69 2.05
N LEU A 182 -7.60 -17.35 1.90
CA LEU A 182 -6.65 -17.55 2.98
C LEU A 182 -5.75 -16.33 3.15
N SER A 183 -5.36 -16.06 4.39
CA SER A 183 -4.36 -15.04 4.67
C SER A 183 -2.98 -15.49 4.20
N ALA A 184 -2.33 -14.66 3.37
CA ALA A 184 -0.97 -14.87 2.91
C ALA A 184 0.08 -14.19 3.82
N THR A 185 -0.37 -13.42 4.79
CA THR A 185 0.46 -12.66 5.74
C THR A 185 -0.04 -12.87 7.16
N THR A 186 0.64 -12.24 8.14
CA THR A 186 0.10 -12.10 9.50
C THR A 186 -0.73 -10.80 9.56
N PRO A 187 -2.06 -10.86 9.60
CA PRO A 187 -2.91 -9.68 9.66
C PRO A 187 -2.63 -8.85 10.92
N TYR A 188 -2.68 -7.51 10.78
CA TYR A 188 -2.44 -6.59 11.90
C TYR A 188 -3.44 -5.42 11.98
N ILE A 189 -4.35 -5.30 11.02
CA ILE A 189 -5.34 -4.21 10.93
C ILE A 189 -6.61 -4.55 11.69
#